data_e7f7e0ceae6147b080fbd1d8de5c2fe8
#
_entry.id   e7f7e0ceae6147b080fbd1d8de5c2fe8
#
_cell.length_a   1.000
_cell.length_b   1.000
_cell.length_c   1.000
_cell.angle_alpha   90.00
_cell.angle_beta   90.00
_cell.angle_gamma   90.00
#
_symmetry.space_group_name_H-M   'P 1'
#
loop_
_entity.id
_entity.type
_entity.pdbx_description
1 polymer ?
#
loop_
_entity_poly.entity_id
_entity_poly.type
_entity_poly.pdbx_seq_one_letter_code
_entity_poly.pdbx_strand_id
1 'polypeptide(L)'
;MSRPDFLSYLSFEKLMSYLDNDHLSRFPEIELYEAVQSWLRHDRRRWRHTDTIIQNIRFCLMTPSSVFEKVKTSEFYRYSRQLRYEVDQALNYFQNIHQQPLLDMKSSRIRSAKPQTTVFRGMIGHSMVNSKILLLKKPRVWWELEGPQVPLRPDCLAIVNNFVFLLGGEELGPDGEFHASSKVFRYDPRQNSWLRMADMSVPRSEFAVGVIGKFIYAVAGRTRDETFYSTERYDITNDKWEFVDPYPVNKYGHEGTVLNNKLFITGGITSSSTSKQVCVFDPSKEGTIEQRTRRTQVVTNCWENKSKMNYARCFHKMISYNGKLYVFGGVCVILRASFESQGCPSTEVYNPETDQWTILASILGEVAMV
;
A
#
# COMPACT_ATOMS: atom_id res chain seq x y z
N MET A 1 12.50 6.64 31.81
CA MET A 1 13.96 6.80 31.54
C MET A 1 14.54 8.13 32.03
N SER A 2 13.90 8.78 32.95
CA SER A 2 14.27 10.15 33.38
C SER A 2 15.20 10.25 34.62
N ARG A 3 15.84 9.15 35.03
CA ARG A 3 16.89 9.19 36.05
C ARG A 3 18.20 8.76 35.41
N PRO A 4 19.20 9.65 35.28
CA PRO A 4 20.52 9.35 34.71
C PRO A 4 21.18 8.12 35.31
N ASP A 5 20.97 7.90 36.60
CA ASP A 5 21.60 6.81 37.35
C ASP A 5 21.07 5.41 37.02
N PHE A 6 19.82 5.28 36.52
CA PHE A 6 19.24 3.98 36.22
C PHE A 6 20.00 3.24 35.11
N LEU A 7 20.40 3.95 34.07
CA LEU A 7 21.12 3.36 32.94
C LEU A 7 22.50 2.79 33.36
N SER A 8 23.14 3.40 34.35
CA SER A 8 24.44 2.99 34.81
C SER A 8 24.45 1.58 35.45
N TYR A 9 23.31 1.16 36.00
CA TYR A 9 23.16 -0.13 36.69
C TYR A 9 22.67 -1.26 35.77
N LEU A 10 22.29 -0.97 34.51
CA LEU A 10 21.85 -2.01 33.60
C LEU A 10 23.00 -2.92 33.16
N SER A 11 22.76 -4.23 33.22
CA SER A 11 23.62 -5.19 32.53
C SER A 11 23.43 -5.10 31.00
N PHE A 12 24.38 -5.63 30.24
CA PHE A 12 24.27 -5.68 28.77
C PHE A 12 23.03 -6.44 28.33
N GLU A 13 22.77 -7.61 28.92
CA GLU A 13 21.59 -8.46 28.58
C GLU A 13 20.28 -7.72 28.83
N LYS A 14 20.21 -6.97 29.94
CA LYS A 14 19.02 -6.19 30.29
C LYS A 14 18.82 -5.02 29.32
N LEU A 15 19.88 -4.32 28.94
CA LEU A 15 19.81 -3.28 27.93
C LEU A 15 19.31 -3.84 26.59
N MET A 16 19.88 -4.98 26.15
CA MET A 16 19.46 -5.62 24.91
C MET A 16 17.99 -6.03 24.93
N SER A 17 17.52 -6.61 26.05
CA SER A 17 16.10 -6.99 26.20
C SER A 17 15.15 -5.79 26.13
N TYR A 18 15.59 -4.60 26.54
CA TYR A 18 14.81 -3.38 26.38
C TYR A 18 14.84 -2.89 24.93
N LEU A 19 16.00 -2.85 24.28
CA LEU A 19 16.14 -2.38 22.90
C LEU A 19 15.39 -3.24 21.90
N ASP A 20 15.21 -4.52 22.19
CA ASP A 20 14.43 -5.44 21.36
C ASP A 20 12.92 -5.36 21.63
N ASN A 21 12.48 -4.56 22.60
CA ASN A 21 11.10 -4.50 23.03
C ASN A 21 10.30 -3.43 22.24
N ASP A 22 9.21 -3.84 21.66
CA ASP A 22 8.30 -2.96 20.90
C ASP A 22 7.61 -1.87 21.74
N HIS A 23 7.58 -1.99 23.07
CA HIS A 23 7.06 -0.94 23.96
C HIS A 23 7.86 0.36 23.90
N LEU A 24 9.07 0.33 23.33
CA LEU A 24 9.86 1.53 23.07
C LEU A 24 9.36 2.36 21.87
N SER A 25 8.34 1.93 21.16
CA SER A 25 7.75 2.64 20.00
C SER A 25 7.33 4.09 20.27
N ARG A 26 7.10 4.44 21.53
CA ARG A 26 6.76 5.82 21.96
C ARG A 26 7.96 6.77 22.08
N PHE A 27 9.18 6.25 22.02
CA PHE A 27 10.41 7.03 22.09
C PHE A 27 11.03 7.18 20.71
N PRO A 28 11.43 8.41 20.31
CA PRO A 28 12.22 8.61 19.11
C PRO A 28 13.53 7.80 19.14
N GLU A 29 13.94 7.26 18.02
CA GLU A 29 15.16 6.45 17.93
C GLU A 29 16.43 7.22 18.33
N ILE A 30 16.42 8.53 18.13
CA ILE A 30 17.54 9.37 18.58
C ILE A 30 17.69 9.39 20.09
N GLU A 31 16.58 9.40 20.84
CA GLU A 31 16.62 9.32 22.31
C GLU A 31 17.13 7.96 22.80
N LEU A 32 16.76 6.88 22.08
CA LEU A 32 17.28 5.54 22.36
C LEU A 32 18.79 5.46 22.10
N TYR A 33 19.24 6.09 21.02
CA TYR A 33 20.67 6.19 20.73
C TYR A 33 21.43 6.99 21.78
N GLU A 34 20.91 8.14 22.22
CA GLU A 34 21.51 8.95 23.28
C GLU A 34 21.57 8.19 24.63
N ALA A 35 20.53 7.41 24.94
CA ALA A 35 20.52 6.54 26.12
C ALA A 35 21.60 5.44 26.03
N VAL A 36 21.78 4.84 24.85
CA VAL A 36 22.86 3.87 24.58
C VAL A 36 24.23 4.52 24.74
N GLN A 37 24.42 5.73 24.20
CA GLN A 37 25.68 6.46 24.39
C GLN A 37 25.99 6.71 25.87
N SER A 38 25.00 7.13 26.65
CA SER A 38 25.17 7.33 28.10
C SER A 38 25.59 6.06 28.80
N TRP A 39 24.98 4.91 28.44
CA TRP A 39 25.34 3.61 28.98
C TRP A 39 26.76 3.21 28.62
N LEU A 40 27.19 3.41 27.38
CA LEU A 40 28.55 3.10 26.91
C LEU A 40 29.59 4.01 27.60
N ARG A 41 29.31 5.30 27.78
CA ARG A 41 30.23 6.25 28.42
C ARG A 41 30.47 5.97 29.89
N HIS A 42 29.52 5.34 30.57
CA HIS A 42 29.63 5.06 31.98
C HIS A 42 30.83 4.14 32.34
N ASP A 43 31.16 3.16 31.48
CA ASP A 43 32.29 2.26 31.65
C ASP A 43 32.91 1.93 30.28
N ARG A 44 34.20 2.27 30.11
CA ARG A 44 34.94 2.04 28.86
C ARG A 44 34.96 0.57 28.44
N ARG A 45 34.87 -0.37 29.38
CA ARG A 45 34.79 -1.81 29.10
C ARG A 45 33.52 -2.19 28.33
N ARG A 46 32.48 -1.38 28.39
CA ARG A 46 31.22 -1.57 27.64
C ARG A 46 31.37 -1.29 26.15
N TRP A 47 32.39 -0.57 25.74
CA TRP A 47 32.61 -0.25 24.32
C TRP A 47 32.77 -1.49 23.44
N ARG A 48 33.23 -2.62 23.98
CA ARG A 48 33.24 -3.91 23.27
C ARG A 48 31.87 -4.35 22.78
N HIS A 49 30.78 -3.85 23.34
CA HIS A 49 29.40 -4.19 22.98
C HIS A 49 28.79 -3.21 21.99
N THR A 50 29.52 -2.16 21.58
CA THR A 50 28.96 -1.10 20.69
C THR A 50 28.36 -1.66 19.43
N ASP A 51 29.09 -2.51 18.69
CA ASP A 51 28.62 -3.04 17.40
C ASP A 51 27.34 -3.88 17.53
N THR A 52 27.21 -4.67 18.60
CA THR A 52 26.03 -5.48 18.86
C THR A 52 24.81 -4.61 19.25
N ILE A 53 25.03 -3.58 20.07
CA ILE A 53 23.95 -2.70 20.53
C ILE A 53 23.42 -1.87 19.36
N ILE A 54 24.31 -1.34 18.52
CA ILE A 54 23.98 -0.45 17.39
C ILE A 54 23.04 -1.12 16.40
N GLN A 55 23.14 -2.43 16.17
CA GLN A 55 22.24 -3.20 15.30
C GLN A 55 20.78 -3.20 15.76
N ASN A 56 20.47 -2.75 16.99
CA ASN A 56 19.12 -2.64 17.52
C ASN A 56 18.57 -1.20 17.53
N ILE A 57 19.36 -0.24 17.04
CA ILE A 57 18.92 1.14 16.82
C ILE A 57 18.45 1.28 15.36
N ARG A 58 17.31 1.90 15.16
CA ARG A 58 16.66 2.01 13.84
C ARG A 58 16.97 3.38 13.22
N PHE A 59 18.18 3.53 12.69
CA PHE A 59 18.68 4.82 12.17
C PHE A 59 17.85 5.38 11.04
N CYS A 60 17.20 4.55 10.22
CA CYS A 60 16.30 4.99 9.15
C CYS A 60 15.01 5.65 9.68
N LEU A 61 14.70 5.52 10.97
CA LEU A 61 13.56 6.19 11.61
C LEU A 61 13.94 7.52 12.27
N MET A 62 15.21 7.90 12.23
CA MET A 62 15.68 9.22 12.70
C MET A 62 15.46 10.27 11.60
N THR A 63 15.54 11.54 11.98
CA THR A 63 15.64 12.62 10.98
C THR A 63 17.07 12.68 10.42
N PRO A 64 17.27 13.07 9.15
CA PRO A 64 18.59 13.26 8.59
C PRO A 64 19.46 14.19 9.42
N SER A 65 18.91 15.31 9.92
CA SER A 65 19.62 16.25 10.81
C SER A 65 20.14 15.59 12.08
N SER A 66 19.31 14.77 12.74
CA SER A 66 19.72 14.02 13.93
C SER A 66 20.88 13.08 13.66
N VAL A 67 20.88 12.41 12.51
CA VAL A 67 21.96 11.51 12.10
C VAL A 67 23.25 12.31 11.87
N PHE A 68 23.19 13.45 11.18
CA PHE A 68 24.36 14.29 10.91
C PHE A 68 24.91 14.96 12.18
N GLU A 69 24.06 15.55 12.98
CA GLU A 69 24.46 16.41 14.09
C GLU A 69 24.81 15.64 15.36
N LYS A 70 24.12 14.53 15.63
CA LYS A 70 24.28 13.79 16.88
C LYS A 70 25.00 12.45 16.72
N VAL A 71 24.73 11.71 15.62
CA VAL A 71 25.31 10.38 15.44
C VAL A 71 26.71 10.46 14.84
N LYS A 72 26.88 11.17 13.70
CA LYS A 72 28.18 11.28 13.01
C LYS A 72 29.23 12.05 13.79
N THR A 73 28.82 12.95 14.68
CA THR A 73 29.73 13.71 15.53
C THR A 73 30.16 12.95 16.78
N SER A 74 29.50 11.83 17.10
CA SER A 74 29.79 11.04 18.29
C SER A 74 31.16 10.36 18.23
N GLU A 75 31.76 10.16 19.40
CA GLU A 75 33.00 9.38 19.51
C GLU A 75 32.83 7.93 19.03
N PHE A 76 31.66 7.34 19.25
CA PHE A 76 31.33 5.97 18.83
C PHE A 76 31.30 5.82 17.31
N TYR A 77 30.95 6.87 16.56
CA TYR A 77 31.00 6.85 15.10
C TYR A 77 32.44 6.64 14.58
N ARG A 78 33.42 7.23 15.25
CA ARG A 78 34.85 7.01 14.92
C ARG A 78 35.31 5.64 15.33
N TYR A 79 34.84 5.11 16.45
CA TYR A 79 35.25 3.84 17.01
C TYR A 79 34.63 2.64 16.29
N SER A 80 33.29 2.65 16.06
CA SER A 80 32.53 1.50 15.57
C SER A 80 32.44 1.50 14.04
N ARG A 81 32.89 0.39 13.44
CA ARG A 81 32.71 0.14 12.01
C ARG A 81 31.24 -0.14 11.68
N GLN A 82 30.53 -0.84 12.59
CA GLN A 82 29.11 -1.14 12.43
C GLN A 82 28.28 0.13 12.44
N LEU A 83 28.56 1.08 13.34
CA LEU A 83 27.83 2.34 13.37
C LEU A 83 27.99 3.14 12.06
N ARG A 84 29.20 3.16 11.50
CA ARG A 84 29.41 3.80 10.18
C ARG A 84 28.56 3.14 9.10
N TYR A 85 28.54 1.81 9.07
CA TYR A 85 27.72 1.05 8.12
C TYR A 85 26.22 1.38 8.27
N GLU A 86 25.68 1.33 9.49
CA GLU A 86 24.25 1.64 9.74
C GLU A 86 23.89 3.09 9.36
N VAL A 87 24.79 4.03 9.64
CA VAL A 87 24.60 5.43 9.22
C VAL A 87 24.62 5.57 7.71
N ASP A 88 25.52 4.90 7.01
CA ASP A 88 25.58 4.94 5.53
C ASP A 88 24.31 4.31 4.92
N GLN A 89 23.80 3.22 5.52
CA GLN A 89 22.49 2.66 5.12
C GLN A 89 21.33 3.65 5.33
N ALA A 90 21.31 4.34 6.47
CA ALA A 90 20.29 5.34 6.76
C ALA A 90 20.37 6.54 5.80
N LEU A 91 21.57 7.02 5.47
CA LEU A 91 21.76 8.10 4.52
C LEU A 91 21.30 7.71 3.11
N ASN A 92 21.66 6.51 2.65
CA ASN A 92 21.18 5.97 1.39
C ASN A 92 19.65 5.87 1.37
N TYR A 93 19.05 5.42 2.48
CA TYR A 93 17.59 5.36 2.64
C TYR A 93 16.92 6.74 2.53
N PHE A 94 17.51 7.79 3.12
CA PHE A 94 16.99 9.15 3.03
C PHE A 94 17.15 9.77 1.64
N GLN A 95 18.24 9.45 0.94
CA GLN A 95 18.49 9.95 -0.43
C GLN A 95 17.56 9.31 -1.46
N ASN A 96 17.20 8.04 -1.28
CA ASN A 96 16.38 7.28 -2.21
C ASN A 96 14.92 7.22 -1.75
N ILE A 97 14.29 8.40 -1.61
CA ILE A 97 12.97 8.55 -1.01
C ILE A 97 11.90 7.69 -1.72
N HIS A 98 11.95 7.55 -3.04
CA HIS A 98 10.99 6.76 -3.81
C HIS A 98 11.13 5.26 -3.53
N GLN A 99 12.35 4.79 -3.31
CA GLN A 99 12.64 3.36 -3.07
C GLN A 99 12.36 2.90 -1.63
N GLN A 100 12.13 3.82 -0.70
CA GLN A 100 11.86 3.48 0.70
C GLN A 100 10.81 2.38 0.90
N PRO A 101 9.69 2.36 0.15
CA PRO A 101 8.69 1.28 0.28
C PRO A 101 9.22 -0.10 -0.10
N LEU A 102 10.29 -0.20 -0.89
CA LEU A 102 10.89 -1.46 -1.33
C LEU A 102 12.01 -1.96 -0.40
N LEU A 103 12.51 -1.10 0.48
CA LEU A 103 13.62 -1.39 1.37
C LEU A 103 13.11 -1.96 2.71
N ASP A 104 13.00 -3.29 2.80
CA ASP A 104 12.62 -3.98 4.02
C ASP A 104 13.85 -4.28 4.89
N MET A 105 14.39 -3.26 5.54
CA MET A 105 15.52 -3.37 6.46
C MET A 105 15.04 -3.36 7.92
N LYS A 106 15.75 -4.06 8.83
CA LYS A 106 15.45 -3.98 10.27
C LYS A 106 15.46 -2.53 10.77
N SER A 107 16.41 -1.72 10.30
CA SER A 107 16.56 -0.31 10.66
C SER A 107 15.47 0.62 10.15
N SER A 108 14.66 0.19 9.16
CA SER A 108 13.52 0.96 8.63
C SER A 108 12.15 0.53 9.18
N ARG A 109 12.07 -0.60 9.90
CA ARG A 109 10.81 -1.11 10.47
C ARG A 109 10.42 -0.33 11.71
N ILE A 110 9.13 0.01 11.84
CA ILE A 110 8.57 0.63 13.06
C ILE A 110 8.61 -0.38 14.21
N ARG A 111 8.89 0.06 15.45
CA ARG A 111 8.92 -0.81 16.63
C ARG A 111 7.55 -1.38 17.03
N SER A 112 6.47 -0.82 16.55
CA SER A 112 5.13 -1.36 16.82
C SER A 112 4.87 -2.59 15.97
N ALA A 113 4.86 -3.76 16.58
CA ALA A 113 4.58 -5.02 15.91
C ALA A 113 3.08 -5.28 15.69
N LYS A 114 2.18 -4.44 16.22
CA LYS A 114 0.74 -4.65 16.09
C LYS A 114 0.24 -4.02 14.79
N PRO A 115 -0.30 -4.81 13.86
CA PRO A 115 -0.98 -4.26 12.71
C PRO A 115 -2.12 -3.36 13.17
N GLN A 116 -2.19 -2.17 12.58
CA GLN A 116 -3.25 -1.22 12.87
C GLN A 116 -4.25 -1.22 11.72
N THR A 117 -5.53 -1.36 12.06
CA THR A 117 -6.59 -1.21 11.06
C THR A 117 -6.75 0.26 10.74
N THR A 118 -6.54 0.61 9.47
CA THR A 118 -6.73 1.96 8.96
C THR A 118 -7.85 1.93 7.95
N VAL A 119 -8.81 2.83 8.09
CA VAL A 119 -9.90 3.02 7.13
C VAL A 119 -9.67 4.35 6.43
N PHE A 120 -9.54 4.28 5.12
CA PHE A 120 -9.51 5.44 4.25
C PHE A 120 -10.95 5.70 3.80
N ARG A 121 -11.56 6.75 4.33
CA ARG A 121 -12.94 7.05 4.04
C ARG A 121 -13.02 8.04 2.88
N GLY A 122 -13.59 7.58 1.77
CA GLY A 122 -14.18 8.46 0.77
C GLY A 122 -15.43 9.14 1.37
N MET A 123 -15.89 10.24 0.79
CA MET A 123 -17.07 10.97 1.28
C MET A 123 -18.32 10.10 1.40
N ILE A 124 -19.05 10.29 2.51
CA ILE A 124 -20.43 9.88 2.62
C ILE A 124 -21.27 11.16 2.56
N GLY A 125 -22.12 11.30 1.51
CA GLY A 125 -23.05 12.40 1.35
C GLY A 125 -22.46 13.70 0.79
N HIS A 126 -23.30 14.71 0.54
CA HIS A 126 -22.98 15.98 -0.10
C HIS A 126 -22.09 16.95 0.73
N SER A 127 -21.55 16.53 1.82
CA SER A 127 -20.69 17.37 2.66
C SER A 127 -19.23 17.20 2.29
N MET A 128 -18.60 18.28 1.84
CA MET A 128 -17.16 18.38 1.64
C MET A 128 -16.46 18.15 2.97
N VAL A 129 -15.88 17.01 3.17
CA VAL A 129 -14.96 16.76 4.25
C VAL A 129 -13.64 16.37 3.62
N ASN A 130 -12.58 17.06 3.99
CA ASN A 130 -11.20 16.64 3.72
C ASN A 130 -11.11 15.13 3.89
N SER A 131 -10.41 14.46 2.99
CA SER A 131 -10.25 13.00 3.00
C SER A 131 -9.79 12.55 4.38
N LYS A 132 -10.74 12.10 5.21
CA LYS A 132 -10.45 11.68 6.57
C LYS A 132 -9.94 10.26 6.55
N ILE A 133 -8.79 10.05 7.12
CA ILE A 133 -8.21 8.73 7.32
C ILE A 133 -8.44 8.37 8.78
N LEU A 134 -9.10 7.26 9.02
CA LEU A 134 -9.41 6.81 10.37
C LEU A 134 -8.49 5.66 10.76
N LEU A 135 -7.79 5.82 11.86
CA LEU A 135 -6.93 4.80 12.46
C LEU A 135 -7.60 4.21 13.70
N LEU A 136 -7.80 2.89 13.70
CA LEU A 136 -8.33 2.17 14.86
C LEU A 136 -7.23 1.96 15.90
N LYS A 137 -7.22 2.74 16.98
CA LYS A 137 -6.24 2.58 18.07
C LYS A 137 -6.64 1.57 19.15
N LYS A 138 -7.95 1.45 19.42
CA LYS A 138 -8.53 0.50 20.37
C LYS A 138 -9.89 0.07 19.82
N PRO A 139 -10.47 -1.04 20.24
CA PRO A 139 -11.82 -1.41 19.85
C PRO A 139 -12.79 -0.23 20.00
N ARG A 140 -13.42 0.16 18.89
CA ARG A 140 -14.38 1.30 18.78
C ARG A 140 -13.80 2.70 18.97
N VAL A 141 -12.47 2.89 19.11
CA VAL A 141 -11.83 4.21 19.22
C VAL A 141 -11.04 4.51 17.96
N TRP A 142 -11.56 5.45 17.19
CA TRP A 142 -10.97 5.90 15.93
C TRP A 142 -10.26 7.23 16.13
N TRP A 143 -9.08 7.35 15.56
CA TRP A 143 -8.34 8.60 15.47
C TRP A 143 -8.33 9.06 14.03
N GLU A 144 -8.55 10.35 13.84
CA GLU A 144 -8.46 10.99 12.55
C GLU A 144 -7.00 11.34 12.26
N LEU A 145 -6.52 10.95 11.08
CA LEU A 145 -5.25 11.38 10.52
C LEU A 145 -5.54 12.43 9.45
N GLU A 146 -4.70 13.43 9.36
CA GLU A 146 -4.78 14.41 8.27
C GLU A 146 -4.53 13.70 6.94
N GLY A 147 -5.42 13.89 5.98
CA GLY A 147 -5.26 13.44 4.60
C GLY A 147 -4.30 14.32 3.81
N PRO A 148 -3.99 13.98 2.56
CA PRO A 148 -3.30 14.90 1.67
C PRO A 148 -4.14 16.18 1.55
N GLN A 149 -3.47 17.35 1.50
CA GLN A 149 -4.15 18.66 1.46
C GLN A 149 -4.75 18.95 0.08
N VAL A 150 -5.58 18.04 -0.40
CA VAL A 150 -6.36 18.15 -1.66
C VAL A 150 -7.73 17.53 -1.43
N PRO A 151 -8.80 18.08 -2.02
CA PRO A 151 -10.13 17.53 -1.90
C PRO A 151 -10.30 16.29 -2.80
N LEU A 152 -9.55 15.24 -2.49
CA LEU A 152 -9.51 13.99 -3.23
C LEU A 152 -10.41 12.95 -2.57
N ARG A 153 -11.25 12.29 -3.39
CA ARG A 153 -11.97 11.06 -3.05
C ARG A 153 -11.15 9.89 -3.60
N PRO A 154 -10.26 9.26 -2.83
CA PRO A 154 -9.47 8.16 -3.33
C PRO A 154 -10.36 6.92 -3.47
N ASP A 155 -10.37 6.32 -4.65
CA ASP A 155 -11.09 5.08 -4.89
C ASP A 155 -10.19 3.86 -4.66
N CYS A 156 -8.89 4.04 -4.90
CA CYS A 156 -7.93 2.94 -4.92
C CYS A 156 -6.75 3.20 -4.00
N LEU A 157 -6.38 2.12 -3.33
CA LEU A 157 -5.26 2.05 -2.39
C LEU A 157 -4.28 0.97 -2.82
N ALA A 158 -2.99 1.25 -2.69
CA ALA A 158 -1.95 0.23 -2.75
C ALA A 158 -1.13 0.28 -1.46
N ILE A 159 -0.79 -0.88 -0.92
CA ILE A 159 0.08 -0.99 0.26
C ILE A 159 1.36 -1.68 -0.16
N VAL A 160 2.48 -1.01 0.05
CA VAL A 160 3.82 -1.55 -0.20
C VAL A 160 4.61 -1.47 1.09
N ASN A 161 4.84 -2.61 1.72
CA ASN A 161 5.29 -2.69 3.10
C ASN A 161 4.36 -1.86 4.01
N ASN A 162 4.88 -0.87 4.72
CA ASN A 162 4.06 -0.01 5.60
C ASN A 162 3.66 1.33 4.96
N PHE A 163 3.96 1.53 3.68
CA PHE A 163 3.55 2.74 2.96
C PHE A 163 2.21 2.53 2.29
N VAL A 164 1.37 3.56 2.32
CA VAL A 164 0.07 3.55 1.65
C VAL A 164 0.09 4.53 0.49
N PHE A 165 -0.27 4.05 -0.69
CA PHE A 165 -0.44 4.88 -1.87
C PHE A 165 -1.93 5.10 -2.10
N LEU A 166 -2.32 6.37 -2.24
CA LEU A 166 -3.62 6.79 -2.74
C LEU A 166 -3.48 7.09 -4.22
N LEU A 167 -4.31 6.48 -5.05
CA LEU A 167 -4.19 6.56 -6.50
C LEU A 167 -5.49 7.05 -7.10
N GLY A 168 -5.43 8.12 -7.88
CA GLY A 168 -6.55 8.62 -8.65
C GLY A 168 -7.81 8.87 -7.81
N GLY A 169 -8.95 8.43 -8.32
CA GLY A 169 -10.26 8.72 -7.74
C GLY A 169 -10.86 10.01 -8.30
N GLU A 170 -11.61 10.74 -7.48
CA GLU A 170 -12.25 11.97 -7.89
C GLU A 170 -11.75 13.17 -7.08
N GLU A 171 -11.61 14.30 -7.73
CA GLU A 171 -11.20 15.57 -7.15
C GLU A 171 -12.27 16.64 -7.42
N LEU A 172 -12.52 17.49 -6.45
CA LEU A 172 -13.44 18.61 -6.62
C LEU A 172 -12.81 19.68 -7.51
N GLY A 173 -13.43 19.95 -8.65
CA GLY A 173 -13.03 20.98 -9.57
C GLY A 173 -13.47 22.39 -9.15
N PRO A 174 -12.95 23.42 -9.79
CA PRO A 174 -13.32 24.82 -9.54
C PRO A 174 -14.78 25.11 -9.93
N ASP A 175 -15.41 24.28 -10.74
CA ASP A 175 -16.81 24.29 -11.12
C ASP A 175 -17.75 23.72 -10.04
N GLY A 176 -17.19 23.19 -8.94
CA GLY A 176 -17.95 22.54 -7.88
C GLY A 176 -18.33 21.10 -8.16
N GLU A 177 -17.92 20.54 -9.30
CA GLU A 177 -18.18 19.16 -9.69
C GLU A 177 -16.97 18.26 -9.41
N PHE A 178 -17.20 16.96 -9.29
CA PHE A 178 -16.14 15.98 -9.13
C PHE A 178 -15.66 15.45 -10.47
N HIS A 179 -14.35 15.51 -10.68
CA HIS A 179 -13.67 15.04 -11.88
C HIS A 179 -12.65 13.94 -11.53
N ALA A 180 -12.49 12.98 -12.42
CA ALA A 180 -11.48 11.95 -12.24
C ALA A 180 -10.08 12.58 -12.13
N SER A 181 -9.27 12.06 -11.22
CA SER A 181 -7.92 12.56 -10.90
C SER A 181 -6.85 11.58 -11.37
N SER A 182 -5.69 12.11 -11.77
CA SER A 182 -4.47 11.33 -12.01
C SER A 182 -3.50 11.37 -10.83
N LYS A 183 -3.82 12.14 -9.77
CA LYS A 183 -2.92 12.40 -8.67
C LYS A 183 -2.62 11.15 -7.87
N VAL A 184 -1.37 11.05 -7.43
CA VAL A 184 -0.88 9.94 -6.59
C VAL A 184 -0.18 10.49 -5.37
N PHE A 185 -0.54 9.98 -4.20
CA PHE A 185 0.06 10.36 -2.94
C PHE A 185 0.55 9.12 -2.19
N ARG A 186 1.68 9.24 -1.51
CA ARG A 186 2.23 8.21 -0.65
C ARG A 186 2.24 8.69 0.79
N TYR A 187 1.62 7.94 1.67
CA TYR A 187 1.68 8.15 3.12
C TYR A 187 2.81 7.36 3.75
N ASP A 188 3.60 8.03 4.57
CA ASP A 188 4.61 7.42 5.43
C ASP A 188 4.13 7.43 6.88
N PRO A 189 3.73 6.29 7.45
CA PRO A 189 3.22 6.22 8.82
C PRO A 189 4.30 6.47 9.90
N ARG A 190 5.58 6.41 9.53
CA ARG A 190 6.70 6.67 10.45
C ARG A 190 6.84 8.15 10.77
N GLN A 191 6.59 8.99 9.77
CA GLN A 191 6.71 10.45 9.85
C GLN A 191 5.34 11.14 9.89
N ASN A 192 4.25 10.37 9.76
CA ASN A 192 2.89 10.90 9.61
C ASN A 192 2.83 11.99 8.52
N SER A 193 3.39 11.68 7.36
CA SER A 193 3.57 12.65 6.28
C SER A 193 3.13 12.09 4.93
N TRP A 194 2.68 13.00 4.07
CA TRP A 194 2.29 12.72 2.69
C TRP A 194 3.35 13.23 1.73
N LEU A 195 3.64 12.43 0.71
CA LEU A 195 4.48 12.81 -0.41
C LEU A 195 3.67 12.68 -1.69
N ARG A 196 3.70 13.72 -2.54
CA ARG A 196 3.19 13.63 -3.90
C ARG A 196 4.15 12.83 -4.75
N MET A 197 3.61 11.84 -5.46
CA MET A 197 4.33 11.00 -6.41
C MET A 197 4.02 11.44 -7.84
N ALA A 198 4.66 10.84 -8.84
CA ALA A 198 4.32 11.09 -10.23
C ALA A 198 2.85 10.75 -10.50
N ASP A 199 2.17 11.62 -11.22
CA ASP A 199 0.77 11.43 -11.61
C ASP A 199 0.64 10.33 -12.67
N MET A 200 -0.49 9.61 -12.68
CA MET A 200 -0.86 8.71 -13.77
C MET A 200 -0.97 9.47 -15.09
N SER A 201 -0.74 8.79 -16.21
CA SER A 201 -0.89 9.39 -17.53
C SER A 201 -2.34 9.72 -17.87
N VAL A 202 -3.28 8.95 -17.31
CA VAL A 202 -4.72 9.13 -17.52
C VAL A 202 -5.42 9.33 -16.17
N PRO A 203 -6.21 10.42 -16.01
CA PRO A 203 -7.05 10.58 -14.84
C PRO A 203 -8.13 9.48 -14.83
N ARG A 204 -8.28 8.78 -13.70
CA ARG A 204 -9.23 7.68 -13.59
C ARG A 204 -9.82 7.53 -12.20
N SER A 205 -11.09 7.14 -12.17
CA SER A 205 -11.82 6.69 -11.00
C SER A 205 -12.39 5.29 -11.22
N GLU A 206 -12.78 4.61 -10.15
CA GLU A 206 -13.43 3.29 -10.16
C GLU A 206 -12.62 2.22 -10.93
N PHE A 207 -11.31 2.28 -10.84
CA PHE A 207 -10.37 1.36 -11.47
C PHE A 207 -9.84 0.33 -10.45
N ALA A 208 -9.21 -0.75 -10.93
CA ALA A 208 -8.59 -1.73 -10.05
C ALA A 208 -7.09 -1.47 -9.88
N VAL A 209 -6.58 -1.86 -8.70
CA VAL A 209 -5.16 -1.72 -8.34
C VAL A 209 -4.59 -3.06 -7.87
N GLY A 210 -3.32 -3.31 -8.20
CA GLY A 210 -2.56 -4.43 -7.68
C GLY A 210 -1.08 -4.12 -7.57
N VAL A 211 -0.39 -4.70 -6.59
CA VAL A 211 1.05 -4.53 -6.38
C VAL A 211 1.78 -5.82 -6.69
N ILE A 212 2.69 -5.80 -7.65
CA ILE A 212 3.54 -6.95 -8.00
C ILE A 212 5.00 -6.50 -8.01
N GLY A 213 5.79 -7.01 -7.09
CA GLY A 213 7.19 -6.64 -6.93
C GLY A 213 7.34 -5.14 -6.64
N LYS A 214 8.07 -4.43 -7.49
CA LYS A 214 8.26 -2.98 -7.38
C LYS A 214 7.23 -2.14 -8.15
N PHE A 215 6.20 -2.77 -8.72
CA PHE A 215 5.24 -2.09 -9.57
C PHE A 215 3.84 -2.04 -8.94
N ILE A 216 3.18 -0.90 -9.09
CA ILE A 216 1.76 -0.73 -8.81
C ILE A 216 1.04 -0.63 -10.16
N TYR A 217 0.03 -1.46 -10.38
CA TYR A 217 -0.76 -1.48 -11.61
C TYR A 217 -2.09 -0.79 -11.39
N ALA A 218 -2.49 0.07 -12.33
CA ALA A 218 -3.79 0.71 -12.40
C ALA A 218 -4.50 0.23 -13.68
N VAL A 219 -5.64 -0.44 -13.53
CA VAL A 219 -6.30 -1.16 -14.63
C VAL A 219 -7.65 -0.54 -14.92
N ALA A 220 -7.86 -0.14 -16.18
CA ALA A 220 -9.15 0.34 -16.70
C ALA A 220 -9.71 1.54 -15.93
N GLY A 221 -10.99 1.56 -15.53
CA GLY A 221 -11.63 2.68 -14.85
C GLY A 221 -12.34 3.65 -15.80
N ARG A 222 -12.74 4.80 -15.28
CA ARG A 222 -13.46 5.81 -16.03
C ARG A 222 -13.14 7.24 -15.63
N THR A 223 -13.52 8.18 -16.51
CA THR A 223 -13.91 9.56 -16.18
C THR A 223 -15.43 9.69 -16.20
N ARG A 224 -15.93 10.92 -16.12
CA ARG A 224 -17.36 11.20 -16.34
C ARG A 224 -17.81 10.82 -17.75
N ASP A 225 -16.96 11.06 -18.74
CA ASP A 225 -17.32 11.00 -20.17
C ASP A 225 -16.83 9.70 -20.84
N GLU A 226 -15.80 9.07 -20.33
CA GLU A 226 -15.14 7.95 -20.96
C GLU A 226 -14.88 6.78 -20.00
N THR A 227 -14.92 5.57 -20.54
CA THR A 227 -14.52 4.34 -19.85
C THR A 227 -13.30 3.75 -20.53
N PHE A 228 -12.31 3.38 -19.75
CA PHE A 228 -11.00 2.94 -20.24
C PHE A 228 -10.84 1.43 -20.25
N TYR A 229 -9.90 0.99 -21.08
CA TYR A 229 -9.32 -0.35 -21.07
C TYR A 229 -7.81 -0.30 -20.87
N SER A 230 -7.21 0.89 -20.86
CA SER A 230 -5.78 1.05 -20.66
C SER A 230 -5.32 0.53 -19.29
N THR A 231 -4.15 -0.06 -19.26
CA THR A 231 -3.45 -0.43 -18.04
C THR A 231 -2.16 0.37 -17.94
N GLU A 232 -1.92 0.98 -16.82
CA GLU A 232 -0.67 1.67 -16.50
C GLU A 232 0.00 0.95 -15.32
N ARG A 233 1.34 0.95 -15.30
CA ARG A 233 2.10 0.55 -14.12
C ARG A 233 3.01 1.67 -13.65
N TYR A 234 3.10 1.80 -12.35
CA TYR A 234 3.99 2.71 -11.66
C TYR A 234 5.25 1.98 -11.20
N ASP A 235 6.41 2.41 -11.67
CA ASP A 235 7.71 1.96 -11.15
C ASP A 235 8.07 2.78 -9.91
N ILE A 236 7.96 2.17 -8.74
CA ILE A 236 8.26 2.80 -7.44
C ILE A 236 9.72 3.28 -7.38
N THR A 237 10.66 2.57 -8.04
CA THR A 237 12.07 2.92 -8.02
C THR A 237 12.35 4.22 -8.76
N ASN A 238 11.70 4.41 -9.91
CA ASN A 238 11.97 5.49 -10.84
C ASN A 238 10.96 6.64 -10.76
N ASP A 239 9.91 6.52 -9.94
CA ASP A 239 8.78 7.47 -9.82
C ASP A 239 8.18 7.79 -11.20
N LYS A 240 7.81 6.74 -11.95
CA LYS A 240 7.29 6.88 -13.31
C LYS A 240 6.15 5.92 -13.60
N TRP A 241 5.18 6.43 -14.38
CA TRP A 241 4.12 5.64 -14.97
C TRP A 241 4.45 5.29 -16.43
N GLU A 242 4.03 4.09 -16.84
CA GLU A 242 4.11 3.64 -18.23
C GLU A 242 2.91 2.77 -18.58
N PHE A 243 2.45 2.85 -19.83
CA PHE A 243 1.42 1.94 -20.33
C PHE A 243 2.00 0.55 -20.52
N VAL A 244 1.20 -0.44 -20.16
CA VAL A 244 1.48 -1.85 -20.40
C VAL A 244 0.33 -2.48 -21.19
N ASP A 245 0.35 -3.82 -21.35
CA ASP A 245 -0.66 -4.54 -22.10
C ASP A 245 -2.06 -4.18 -21.61
N PRO A 246 -2.95 -3.65 -22.49
CA PRO A 246 -4.24 -3.12 -22.06
C PRO A 246 -5.21 -4.23 -21.64
N TYR A 247 -6.11 -3.90 -20.72
CA TYR A 247 -7.19 -4.78 -20.32
C TYR A 247 -8.13 -5.07 -21.53
N PRO A 248 -8.68 -6.28 -21.68
CA PRO A 248 -9.38 -6.68 -22.91
C PRO A 248 -10.64 -5.86 -23.28
N VAL A 249 -11.27 -5.17 -22.31
CA VAL A 249 -12.51 -4.43 -22.52
C VAL A 249 -12.58 -3.17 -21.67
N ASN A 250 -13.30 -2.16 -22.11
CA ASN A 250 -13.62 -0.97 -21.31
C ASN A 250 -14.47 -1.37 -20.10
N LYS A 251 -14.03 -0.99 -18.90
CA LYS A 251 -14.68 -1.41 -17.66
C LYS A 251 -14.38 -0.47 -16.49
N TYR A 252 -15.33 -0.36 -15.57
CA TYR A 252 -15.16 0.36 -14.30
C TYR A 252 -15.91 -0.35 -13.16
N GLY A 253 -15.68 0.04 -11.92
CA GLY A 253 -16.30 -0.57 -10.73
C GLY A 253 -15.97 -2.05 -10.55
N HIS A 254 -14.89 -2.52 -11.16
CA HIS A 254 -14.31 -3.85 -10.97
C HIS A 254 -13.32 -3.84 -9.82
N GLU A 255 -12.97 -5.01 -9.31
CA GLU A 255 -12.02 -5.15 -8.21
C GLU A 255 -10.80 -5.96 -8.65
N GLY A 256 -9.63 -5.64 -8.06
CA GLY A 256 -8.36 -6.29 -8.33
C GLY A 256 -7.66 -6.78 -7.07
N THR A 257 -7.03 -7.95 -7.14
CA THR A 257 -6.12 -8.41 -6.09
C THR A 257 -5.02 -9.29 -6.68
N VAL A 258 -3.89 -9.34 -5.99
CA VAL A 258 -2.73 -10.13 -6.43
C VAL A 258 -2.71 -11.48 -5.72
N LEU A 259 -2.53 -12.53 -6.50
CA LEU A 259 -2.31 -13.89 -6.04
C LEU A 259 -1.21 -14.54 -6.88
N ASN A 260 -0.19 -15.12 -6.25
CA ASN A 260 0.93 -15.78 -6.91
C ASN A 260 1.62 -14.90 -7.98
N ASN A 261 1.91 -13.65 -7.66
CA ASN A 261 2.51 -12.65 -8.54
C ASN A 261 1.71 -12.38 -9.85
N LYS A 262 0.41 -12.62 -9.83
CA LYS A 262 -0.51 -12.31 -10.93
C LYS A 262 -1.64 -11.45 -10.41
N LEU A 263 -2.09 -10.48 -11.22
CA LEU A 263 -3.19 -9.59 -10.87
C LEU A 263 -4.50 -10.13 -11.44
N PHE A 264 -5.40 -10.52 -10.56
CA PHE A 264 -6.76 -10.96 -10.90
C PHE A 264 -7.71 -9.78 -10.86
N ILE A 265 -8.52 -9.64 -11.91
CA ILE A 265 -9.56 -8.62 -12.06
C ILE A 265 -10.91 -9.31 -12.18
N THR A 266 -11.89 -8.89 -11.36
CA THR A 266 -13.22 -9.53 -11.35
C THR A 266 -14.34 -8.51 -11.46
N GLY A 267 -15.46 -8.92 -12.07
CA GLY A 267 -16.69 -8.13 -12.10
C GLY A 267 -16.60 -6.83 -12.87
N GLY A 268 -17.29 -5.81 -12.36
CA GLY A 268 -17.36 -4.46 -12.91
C GLY A 268 -18.52 -4.23 -13.90
N ILE A 269 -18.58 -3.03 -14.42
CA ILE A 269 -19.60 -2.55 -15.37
C ILE A 269 -18.94 -2.35 -16.73
N THR A 270 -19.55 -2.89 -17.76
CA THR A 270 -19.25 -2.62 -19.16
C THR A 270 -20.34 -1.71 -19.75
N SER A 271 -20.24 -1.31 -21.01
CA SER A 271 -21.27 -0.48 -21.66
C SER A 271 -22.67 -1.09 -21.63
N SER A 272 -22.79 -2.40 -21.45
CA SER A 272 -24.07 -3.12 -21.58
C SER A 272 -24.62 -3.70 -20.28
N SER A 273 -23.77 -4.01 -19.30
CA SER A 273 -24.23 -4.70 -18.07
C SER A 273 -23.13 -4.88 -17.02
N THR A 274 -23.54 -5.28 -15.83
CA THR A 274 -22.66 -5.82 -14.80
C THR A 274 -22.08 -7.17 -15.26
N SER A 275 -20.81 -7.37 -14.97
CA SER A 275 -20.02 -8.50 -15.49
C SER A 275 -19.74 -9.54 -14.40
N LYS A 276 -19.64 -10.81 -14.77
CA LYS A 276 -19.06 -11.90 -13.96
C LYS A 276 -17.67 -12.33 -14.47
N GLN A 277 -17.13 -11.62 -15.44
CA GLN A 277 -15.86 -11.96 -16.05
C GLN A 277 -14.72 -11.88 -15.04
N VAL A 278 -13.78 -12.82 -15.20
CA VAL A 278 -12.52 -12.87 -14.45
C VAL A 278 -11.38 -12.92 -15.44
N CYS A 279 -10.43 -11.99 -15.31
CA CYS A 279 -9.21 -11.97 -16.10
C CYS A 279 -8.01 -11.95 -15.16
N VAL A 280 -6.92 -12.53 -15.58
CA VAL A 280 -5.64 -12.51 -14.88
C VAL A 280 -4.57 -11.90 -15.75
N PHE A 281 -3.83 -10.96 -15.20
CA PHE A 281 -2.64 -10.36 -15.79
C PHE A 281 -1.41 -11.07 -15.24
N ASP A 282 -0.56 -11.55 -16.15
CA ASP A 282 0.71 -12.20 -15.83
C ASP A 282 1.87 -11.36 -16.39
N PRO A 283 2.56 -10.56 -15.55
CA PRO A 283 3.65 -9.70 -16.02
C PRO A 283 4.86 -10.49 -16.54
N SER A 284 4.99 -11.78 -16.22
CA SER A 284 6.08 -12.60 -16.74
C SER A 284 5.98 -12.86 -18.24
N LYS A 285 4.80 -12.61 -18.83
CA LYS A 285 4.54 -12.73 -20.26
C LYS A 285 4.83 -11.45 -21.05
N GLU A 286 5.18 -10.35 -20.39
CA GLU A 286 5.58 -9.13 -21.07
C GLU A 286 6.82 -9.38 -21.94
N GLY A 287 6.78 -8.90 -23.18
CA GLY A 287 7.88 -9.06 -24.16
C GLY A 287 8.02 -10.47 -24.76
N THR A 288 7.14 -11.43 -24.44
CA THR A 288 7.10 -12.71 -25.14
C THR A 288 6.42 -12.54 -26.48
N ILE A 289 7.18 -12.77 -27.57
CA ILE A 289 6.68 -12.72 -28.96
C ILE A 289 6.01 -14.04 -29.26
N GLU A 290 4.68 -14.08 -29.31
CA GLU A 290 3.97 -15.18 -29.98
C GLU A 290 4.15 -15.05 -31.49
N GLN A 291 4.96 -15.93 -32.10
CA GLN A 291 5.09 -16.02 -33.55
C GLN A 291 3.78 -16.58 -34.14
N ARG A 292 2.85 -15.71 -34.50
CA ARG A 292 1.77 -16.04 -35.43
C ARG A 292 2.09 -15.50 -36.81
N THR A 293 2.53 -16.43 -37.68
CA THR A 293 2.59 -16.37 -39.15
C THR A 293 2.37 -15.06 -39.87
N ARG A 294 3.46 -14.57 -40.54
CA ARG A 294 3.52 -13.65 -41.69
C ARG A 294 3.26 -12.13 -41.50
N ARG A 295 2.93 -11.62 -40.32
CA ARG A 295 3.09 -10.18 -39.99
C ARG A 295 3.50 -10.09 -38.55
N THR A 296 4.70 -9.60 -38.33
CA THR A 296 5.28 -9.33 -36.98
C THR A 296 4.51 -8.21 -36.31
N GLN A 297 3.36 -8.51 -35.68
CA GLN A 297 2.81 -7.72 -34.59
C GLN A 297 3.27 -8.41 -33.31
N VAL A 298 4.00 -7.68 -32.48
CA VAL A 298 4.27 -8.09 -31.09
C VAL A 298 2.93 -8.07 -30.37
N VAL A 299 2.29 -9.24 -30.28
CA VAL A 299 1.09 -9.41 -29.44
C VAL A 299 1.58 -9.94 -28.11
N THR A 300 1.78 -9.04 -27.17
CA THR A 300 1.95 -9.41 -25.77
C THR A 300 0.57 -9.83 -25.26
N ASN A 301 0.42 -11.08 -24.87
CA ASN A 301 -0.85 -11.59 -24.34
C ASN A 301 -0.69 -11.83 -22.84
N CYS A 302 -0.53 -10.73 -22.10
CA CYS A 302 -0.39 -10.78 -20.64
C CYS A 302 -1.71 -11.11 -19.94
N TRP A 303 -2.86 -10.91 -20.62
CA TRP A 303 -4.19 -11.15 -20.09
C TRP A 303 -4.74 -12.51 -20.49
N GLU A 304 -5.30 -13.22 -19.53
CA GLU A 304 -5.95 -14.53 -19.72
C GLU A 304 -7.31 -14.53 -19.04
N ASN A 305 -8.34 -15.07 -19.74
CA ASN A 305 -9.67 -15.27 -19.14
C ASN A 305 -9.65 -16.50 -18.23
N LYS A 306 -10.28 -16.39 -17.07
CA LYS A 306 -10.53 -17.47 -16.12
C LYS A 306 -12.02 -17.76 -16.00
N SER A 307 -12.36 -18.84 -15.31
CA SER A 307 -13.76 -19.20 -15.04
C SER A 307 -14.51 -18.05 -14.40
N LYS A 308 -15.72 -17.78 -14.92
CA LYS A 308 -16.56 -16.66 -14.49
C LYS A 308 -17.12 -16.89 -13.09
N MET A 309 -17.30 -15.83 -12.31
CA MET A 309 -18.04 -15.85 -11.04
C MET A 309 -19.48 -16.39 -11.27
N ASN A 310 -20.12 -16.88 -10.21
CA ASN A 310 -21.52 -17.28 -10.26
C ASN A 310 -22.45 -16.06 -10.40
N TYR A 311 -22.11 -14.95 -9.73
CA TYR A 311 -22.89 -13.72 -9.77
C TYR A 311 -22.14 -12.59 -10.48
N ALA A 312 -22.88 -11.84 -11.33
CA ALA A 312 -22.40 -10.58 -11.86
C ALA A 312 -22.40 -9.53 -10.75
N ARG A 313 -21.30 -8.81 -10.57
CA ARG A 313 -21.19 -7.79 -9.52
C ARG A 313 -20.21 -6.68 -9.87
N CYS A 314 -20.49 -5.50 -9.34
CA CYS A 314 -19.59 -4.35 -9.36
C CYS A 314 -19.48 -3.75 -7.95
N PHE A 315 -18.46 -2.91 -7.72
CA PHE A 315 -18.21 -2.27 -6.41
C PHE A 315 -18.13 -3.26 -5.24
N HIS A 316 -17.73 -4.50 -5.54
CA HIS A 316 -17.47 -5.54 -4.55
C HIS A 316 -16.06 -5.44 -4.02
N LYS A 317 -15.73 -6.22 -2.99
CA LYS A 317 -14.35 -6.36 -2.51
C LYS A 317 -13.82 -7.76 -2.79
N MET A 318 -12.52 -7.82 -3.10
CA MET A 318 -11.80 -9.06 -3.35
C MET A 318 -10.50 -9.09 -2.56
N ILE A 319 -10.25 -10.21 -1.89
CA ILE A 319 -9.00 -10.45 -1.16
C ILE A 319 -8.40 -11.80 -1.55
N SER A 320 -7.09 -11.89 -1.49
CA SER A 320 -6.37 -13.16 -1.56
C SER A 320 -6.04 -13.67 -0.16
N TYR A 321 -6.39 -14.92 0.13
CA TYR A 321 -6.10 -15.56 1.41
C TYR A 321 -5.89 -17.07 1.22
N ASN A 322 -4.85 -17.63 1.83
CA ASN A 322 -4.50 -19.05 1.75
C ASN A 322 -4.54 -19.62 0.31
N GLY A 323 -3.94 -18.90 -0.65
CA GLY A 323 -3.86 -19.36 -2.04
C GLY A 323 -5.17 -19.30 -2.82
N LYS A 324 -6.21 -18.66 -2.29
CA LYS A 324 -7.53 -18.51 -2.92
C LYS A 324 -7.95 -17.05 -2.98
N LEU A 325 -8.94 -16.75 -3.85
CA LEU A 325 -9.56 -15.42 -3.92
C LEU A 325 -10.96 -15.48 -3.29
N TYR A 326 -11.27 -14.50 -2.47
CA TYR A 326 -12.58 -14.35 -1.85
C TYR A 326 -13.20 -13.06 -2.34
N VAL A 327 -14.43 -13.14 -2.84
CA VAL A 327 -15.21 -12.00 -3.34
C VAL A 327 -16.49 -11.87 -2.52
N PHE A 328 -16.77 -10.66 -2.04
CA PHE A 328 -17.94 -10.41 -1.20
C PHE A 328 -18.56 -9.04 -1.46
N GLY A 329 -19.85 -8.95 -1.23
CA GLY A 329 -20.65 -7.73 -1.41
C GLY A 329 -20.78 -7.28 -2.85
N GLY A 330 -20.92 -5.98 -3.03
CA GLY A 330 -21.15 -5.33 -4.31
C GLY A 330 -22.62 -5.31 -4.71
N VAL A 331 -22.88 -4.80 -5.90
CA VAL A 331 -24.22 -4.68 -6.46
C VAL A 331 -24.32 -5.30 -7.85
N CYS A 332 -25.48 -5.87 -8.16
CA CYS A 332 -25.87 -6.26 -9.49
C CYS A 332 -26.70 -5.10 -10.08
N VAL A 333 -26.15 -4.42 -11.10
CA VAL A 333 -26.90 -3.40 -11.84
C VAL A 333 -27.59 -4.07 -13.02
N ILE A 334 -28.91 -4.11 -12.98
CA ILE A 334 -29.72 -4.53 -14.13
C ILE A 334 -30.05 -3.25 -14.91
N LEU A 335 -29.37 -3.04 -16.04
CA LEU A 335 -29.69 -1.96 -16.99
C LEU A 335 -31.00 -2.27 -17.71
N ARG A 336 -32.11 -2.24 -17.01
CA ARG A 336 -33.46 -2.12 -17.56
C ARG A 336 -34.05 -0.85 -17.01
N ALA A 337 -35.06 -0.32 -17.67
CA ALA A 337 -35.68 1.01 -17.52
C ALA A 337 -35.98 1.54 -16.09
N SER A 338 -35.79 0.78 -15.07
CA SER A 338 -35.69 1.15 -13.66
C SER A 338 -34.29 0.86 -13.15
N PHE A 339 -33.56 1.86 -12.67
CA PHE A 339 -32.24 1.72 -12.00
C PHE A 339 -32.39 1.05 -10.64
N GLU A 340 -32.85 -0.20 -10.59
CA GLU A 340 -32.88 -0.96 -9.37
C GLU A 340 -31.53 -1.65 -9.17
N SER A 341 -30.77 -1.16 -8.20
CA SER A 341 -29.55 -1.81 -7.74
C SER A 341 -29.90 -2.77 -6.61
N GLN A 342 -29.61 -4.05 -6.81
CA GLN A 342 -29.76 -5.06 -5.76
C GLN A 342 -28.38 -5.44 -5.21
N GLY A 343 -28.23 -5.35 -3.89
CA GLY A 343 -27.01 -5.83 -3.22
C GLY A 343 -26.80 -7.31 -3.44
N CYS A 344 -25.54 -7.72 -3.61
CA CYS A 344 -25.17 -9.13 -3.77
C CYS A 344 -24.75 -9.71 -2.40
N PRO A 345 -25.62 -10.48 -1.70
CA PRO A 345 -25.33 -10.96 -0.34
C PRO A 345 -24.34 -12.13 -0.32
N SER A 346 -24.12 -12.80 -1.46
CA SER A 346 -23.30 -14.00 -1.51
C SER A 346 -21.80 -13.71 -1.52
N THR A 347 -21.07 -14.50 -0.75
CA THR A 347 -19.60 -14.59 -0.86
C THR A 347 -19.25 -15.72 -1.80
N GLU A 348 -18.26 -15.52 -2.67
CA GLU A 348 -17.73 -16.55 -3.56
C GLU A 348 -16.24 -16.73 -3.31
N VAL A 349 -15.76 -17.98 -3.43
CA VAL A 349 -14.34 -18.32 -3.35
C VAL A 349 -13.88 -18.95 -4.66
N TYR A 350 -12.77 -18.47 -5.18
CA TYR A 350 -12.09 -19.02 -6.35
C TYR A 350 -10.89 -19.85 -5.95
N ASN A 351 -10.82 -21.05 -6.50
CA ASN A 351 -9.63 -21.91 -6.40
C ASN A 351 -8.85 -21.87 -7.72
N PRO A 352 -7.65 -21.27 -7.76
CA PRO A 352 -6.87 -21.16 -8.99
C PRO A 352 -6.32 -22.50 -9.51
N GLU A 353 -6.21 -23.55 -8.67
CA GLU A 353 -5.73 -24.86 -9.07
C GLU A 353 -6.78 -25.60 -9.91
N THR A 354 -8.06 -25.43 -9.60
CA THR A 354 -9.17 -26.09 -10.30
C THR A 354 -9.88 -25.18 -11.29
N ASP A 355 -9.54 -23.87 -11.29
CA ASP A 355 -10.23 -22.82 -12.05
C ASP A 355 -11.75 -22.81 -11.78
N GLN A 356 -12.17 -22.94 -10.52
CA GLN A 356 -13.58 -23.02 -10.13
C GLN A 356 -13.97 -22.03 -9.04
N TRP A 357 -15.22 -21.56 -9.12
CA TRP A 357 -15.88 -20.72 -8.12
C TRP A 357 -16.88 -21.53 -7.31
N THR A 358 -16.85 -21.35 -5.99
CA THR A 358 -17.79 -21.95 -5.04
C THR A 358 -18.50 -20.84 -4.27
N ILE A 359 -19.83 -20.94 -4.15
CA ILE A 359 -20.63 -20.04 -3.34
C ILE A 359 -20.49 -20.44 -1.88
N LEU A 360 -20.14 -19.48 -1.02
CA LEU A 360 -20.11 -19.64 0.42
C LEU A 360 -21.43 -19.11 1.03
N ALA A 361 -21.61 -19.33 2.33
CA ALA A 361 -22.76 -18.78 3.07
C ALA A 361 -22.85 -17.26 2.90
N SER A 362 -24.08 -16.76 2.77
CA SER A 362 -24.34 -15.32 2.69
C SER A 362 -23.89 -14.63 3.98
N ILE A 363 -23.35 -13.43 3.85
CA ILE A 363 -23.14 -12.55 5.00
C ILE A 363 -24.52 -12.13 5.48
N LEU A 364 -24.84 -12.44 6.75
CA LEU A 364 -26.09 -12.04 7.36
C LEU A 364 -26.15 -10.52 7.52
N GLY A 365 -27.11 -9.90 6.88
CA GLY A 365 -27.36 -8.45 6.88
C GLY A 365 -27.20 -7.81 5.52
N GLU A 366 -27.96 -6.76 5.27
CA GLU A 366 -27.76 -5.89 4.12
C GLU A 366 -26.37 -5.25 4.25
N VAL A 367 -25.37 -5.82 3.59
CA VAL A 367 -24.10 -5.15 3.36
C VAL A 367 -24.34 -4.13 2.25
N ALA A 368 -24.96 -3.03 2.64
CA ALA A 368 -24.97 -1.83 1.83
C ALA A 368 -23.51 -1.43 1.58
N MET A 369 -23.23 -0.96 0.37
CA MET A 369 -21.97 -0.46 -0.14
C MET A 369 -21.10 0.15 0.97
N VAL A 370 -19.92 -0.39 1.17
CA VAL A 370 -18.85 0.20 1.99
C VAL A 370 -17.81 0.78 1.07
#